data_1d39b3fba4c8f3c9bb971c097fb7fb5e
#
_entry.id   1d39b3fba4c8f3c9bb971c097fb7fb5e
#
_cell.length_a   1.000
_cell.length_b   1.000
_cell.length_c   1.000
_cell.angle_alpha   90.00
_cell.angle_beta   90.00
_cell.angle_gamma   90.00
#
_symmetry.space_group_name_H-M   'P 1'
#
loop_
_entity.id
_entity.type
_entity.pdbx_description
1 polymer ?
#
loop_
_entity_poly.entity_id
_entity_poly.type
_entity_poly.pdbx_seq_one_letter_code
_entity_poly.pdbx_strand_id
1 'polypeptide(L)'
;EIAAELKMQTITQVIPAELKLALDADWTAEALGNVIKNCIEHSPESSSIEIKAIERPLLTQIIIEDNGTGFQEKDIPHLFDRFYQGSGSTIGNAGLGLALAKTIIVNQGGVIQAKNRKSGGAEFEICFYRGTA
;
A
#
# COMPACT_ATOMS: atom_id res chain seq x y z
N GLU A 1 -13.57 7.12 -0.02
CA GLU A 1 -12.63 8.10 -0.53
C GLU A 1 -13.04 8.64 -1.90
N ILE A 2 -12.87 9.93 -2.11
CA ILE A 2 -13.37 10.61 -3.32
C ILE A 2 -12.73 10.05 -4.60
N ALA A 3 -11.42 9.77 -4.59
CA ALA A 3 -10.76 9.24 -5.77
C ALA A 3 -11.29 7.87 -6.18
N ALA A 4 -11.57 7.01 -5.19
CA ALA A 4 -12.13 5.69 -5.45
C ALA A 4 -13.56 5.80 -5.98
N GLU A 5 -14.36 6.72 -5.43
CA GLU A 5 -15.72 6.96 -5.88
C GLU A 5 -15.77 7.42 -7.34
N LEU A 6 -14.84 8.29 -7.75
CA LEU A 6 -14.76 8.77 -9.12
C LEU A 6 -14.46 7.65 -10.12
N LYS A 7 -13.77 6.61 -9.69
CA LYS A 7 -13.46 5.42 -10.52
C LYS A 7 -14.42 4.27 -10.28
N MET A 8 -15.46 4.49 -9.47
CA MET A 8 -16.41 3.44 -9.08
C MET A 8 -15.72 2.23 -8.47
N GLN A 9 -14.64 2.48 -7.74
CA GLN A 9 -13.89 1.44 -7.04
C GLN A 9 -14.47 1.21 -5.65
N THR A 10 -14.32 0.00 -5.15
CA THR A 10 -14.77 -0.37 -3.81
C THR A 10 -13.55 -0.54 -2.90
N ILE A 11 -13.58 0.09 -1.74
CA ILE A 11 -12.52 -0.08 -0.73
C ILE A 11 -13.14 -0.81 0.45
N THR A 12 -12.56 -1.97 0.79
CA THR A 12 -13.01 -2.79 1.89
C THR A 12 -11.90 -2.87 2.94
N GLN A 13 -12.26 -2.70 4.21
CA GLN A 13 -11.31 -2.75 5.32
C GLN A 13 -11.62 -3.90 6.24
N VAL A 14 -10.62 -4.73 6.53
CA VAL A 14 -10.71 -5.80 7.50
C VAL A 14 -9.62 -5.54 8.55
N ILE A 15 -9.95 -4.72 9.52
CA ILE A 15 -9.02 -4.27 10.55
C ILE A 15 -9.59 -4.62 11.92
N PRO A 16 -8.84 -5.36 12.76
CA PRO A 16 -9.32 -5.66 14.12
C PRO A 16 -9.60 -4.38 14.91
N ALA A 17 -10.75 -4.34 15.58
CA ALA A 17 -11.16 -3.16 16.33
C ALA A 17 -10.19 -2.79 17.47
N GLU A 18 -9.47 -3.78 17.97
CA GLU A 18 -8.54 -3.60 19.09
C GLU A 18 -7.08 -3.43 18.63
N LEU A 19 -6.87 -3.30 17.34
CA LEU A 19 -5.51 -3.13 16.82
C LEU A 19 -4.89 -1.83 17.33
N LYS A 20 -3.76 -1.97 18.02
CA LYS A 20 -3.00 -0.81 18.51
C LYS A 20 -1.57 -0.93 18.00
N LEU A 21 -1.09 0.16 17.41
CA LEU A 21 0.28 0.27 16.95
C LEU A 21 0.97 1.40 17.69
N ALA A 22 2.18 1.13 18.20
CA ALA A 22 3.00 2.15 18.84
C ALA A 22 3.72 2.99 17.78
N LEU A 23 2.95 3.65 16.91
CA LEU A 23 3.44 4.38 15.75
C LEU A 23 2.89 5.79 15.75
N ASP A 24 3.53 6.66 15.01
CA ASP A 24 2.99 7.98 14.74
C ASP A 24 1.78 7.83 13.82
N ALA A 25 0.59 8.10 14.33
CA ALA A 25 -0.66 7.88 13.61
C ALA A 25 -0.75 8.75 12.35
N ASP A 26 -0.31 9.99 12.41
CA ASP A 26 -0.40 10.91 11.28
C ASP A 26 0.54 10.50 10.14
N TRP A 27 1.78 10.17 10.49
CA TRP A 27 2.75 9.70 9.49
C TRP A 27 2.36 8.36 8.90
N THR A 28 1.84 7.45 9.73
CA THR A 28 1.39 6.15 9.25
C THR A 28 0.20 6.31 8.30
N ALA A 29 -0.74 7.18 8.62
CA ALA A 29 -1.87 7.48 7.73
C ALA A 29 -1.39 8.05 6.40
N GLU A 30 -0.37 8.91 6.42
CA GLU A 30 0.23 9.45 5.20
C GLU A 30 0.82 8.35 4.33
N ALA A 31 1.58 7.45 4.94
CA ALA A 31 2.19 6.34 4.20
C ALA A 31 1.13 5.42 3.58
N LEU A 32 0.14 5.02 4.38
CA LEU A 32 -0.93 4.15 3.89
C LEU A 32 -1.76 4.84 2.82
N GLY A 33 -2.03 6.14 2.97
CA GLY A 33 -2.73 6.93 1.98
C GLY A 33 -2.01 6.95 0.64
N ASN A 34 -0.70 7.07 0.64
CA ASN A 34 0.09 7.02 -0.58
C ASN A 34 0.02 5.67 -1.28
N VAL A 35 0.04 4.58 -0.51
CA VAL A 35 -0.09 3.23 -1.08
C VAL A 35 -1.48 3.03 -1.68
N ILE A 36 -2.52 3.43 -0.96
CA ILE A 36 -3.90 3.32 -1.42
C ILE A 36 -4.11 4.15 -2.69
N LYS A 37 -3.58 5.37 -2.72
CA LYS A 37 -3.66 6.23 -3.90
C LYS A 37 -3.00 5.58 -5.11
N ASN A 38 -1.86 4.92 -4.92
CA ASN A 38 -1.22 4.17 -5.99
C ASN A 38 -2.14 3.06 -6.52
N CYS A 39 -2.77 2.31 -5.63
CA CYS A 39 -3.73 1.28 -6.03
C CYS A 39 -4.89 1.86 -6.83
N ILE A 40 -5.44 2.99 -6.39
CA ILE A 40 -6.54 3.66 -7.08
C ILE A 40 -6.11 4.08 -8.48
N GLU A 41 -4.96 4.70 -8.61
CA GLU A 41 -4.46 5.22 -9.88
C GLU A 41 -4.15 4.13 -10.91
N HIS A 42 -3.70 2.96 -10.44
CA HIS A 42 -3.25 1.88 -11.31
C HIS A 42 -4.26 0.75 -11.48
N SER A 43 -5.43 0.88 -10.88
CA SER A 43 -6.49 -0.12 -11.01
C SER A 43 -7.56 0.37 -11.98
N PRO A 44 -8.18 -0.55 -12.76
CA PRO A 44 -9.28 -0.17 -13.65
C PRO A 44 -10.49 0.34 -12.89
N GLU A 45 -11.40 0.99 -13.59
CA GLU A 45 -12.70 1.36 -13.04
C GLU A 45 -13.41 0.10 -12.54
N SER A 46 -14.20 0.27 -11.50
CA SER A 46 -15.00 -0.80 -10.88
C SER A 46 -14.17 -1.94 -10.26
N SER A 47 -12.86 -1.74 -10.11
CA SER A 47 -12.03 -2.68 -9.37
C SER A 47 -12.26 -2.52 -7.86
N SER A 48 -11.76 -3.47 -7.08
CA SER A 48 -11.84 -3.41 -5.62
C SER A 48 -10.47 -3.32 -4.99
N ILE A 49 -10.40 -2.62 -3.87
CA ILE A 49 -9.19 -2.49 -3.06
C ILE A 49 -9.55 -2.98 -1.67
N GLU A 50 -8.78 -3.93 -1.15
CA GLU A 50 -9.00 -4.50 0.16
C GLU A 50 -7.83 -4.18 1.07
N ILE A 51 -8.13 -3.74 2.28
CA ILE A 51 -7.13 -3.44 3.30
C ILE A 51 -7.37 -4.37 4.47
N LYS A 52 -6.35 -5.13 4.84
CA LYS A 52 -6.39 -6.06 5.96
C LYS A 52 -5.29 -5.72 6.95
N ALA A 53 -5.58 -5.83 8.24
CA ALA A 53 -4.57 -5.73 9.26
C ALA A 53 -4.64 -6.98 10.13
N ILE A 54 -3.50 -7.62 10.34
CA ILE A 54 -3.41 -8.88 11.07
C ILE A 54 -2.40 -8.70 12.19
N GLU A 55 -2.81 -8.93 13.43
CA GLU A 55 -1.90 -8.98 14.56
C GLU A 55 -1.30 -10.35 14.68
N ARG A 56 0.02 -10.40 14.76
CA ARG A 56 0.76 -11.62 15.02
C ARG A 56 1.62 -11.42 16.26
N PRO A 57 2.14 -12.49 16.90
CA PRO A 57 2.90 -12.34 18.15
C PRO A 57 4.06 -11.34 18.07
N LEU A 58 4.80 -11.31 16.96
CA LEU A 58 6.00 -10.50 16.83
C LEU A 58 5.85 -9.31 15.91
N LEU A 59 4.75 -9.20 15.19
CA LEU A 59 4.58 -8.10 14.23
C LEU A 59 3.10 -7.84 13.95
N THR A 60 2.83 -6.67 13.40
CA THR A 60 1.54 -6.35 12.81
C THR A 60 1.73 -6.27 11.31
N GLN A 61 0.90 -7.01 10.59
CA GLN A 61 0.95 -7.08 9.13
C GLN A 61 -0.23 -6.33 8.54
N ILE A 62 0.05 -5.43 7.61
CA ILE A 62 -0.99 -4.71 6.87
C ILE A 62 -0.85 -5.10 5.42
N ILE A 63 -1.94 -5.56 4.83
CA ILE A 63 -1.97 -6.00 3.44
C ILE A 63 -2.98 -5.12 2.68
N ILE A 64 -2.52 -4.51 1.60
CA ILE A 64 -3.35 -3.70 0.72
C ILE A 64 -3.32 -4.37 -0.64
N GLU A 65 -4.48 -4.83 -1.11
CA GLU A 65 -4.61 -5.59 -2.34
C GLU A 65 -5.61 -4.94 -3.28
N ASP A 66 -5.34 -5.02 -4.58
CA ASP A 66 -6.34 -4.69 -5.57
C ASP A 66 -6.56 -5.88 -6.51
N ASN A 67 -7.64 -5.84 -7.28
CA ASN A 67 -7.94 -6.88 -8.27
C ASN A 67 -7.77 -6.35 -9.70
N GLY A 68 -6.88 -5.38 -9.86
CA GLY A 68 -6.56 -4.82 -11.18
C GLY A 68 -5.60 -5.68 -11.97
N THR A 69 -4.80 -5.04 -12.80
CA THR A 69 -3.86 -5.72 -13.69
C THR A 69 -2.55 -6.12 -13.02
N GLY A 70 -2.26 -5.56 -11.86
CA GLY A 70 -0.99 -5.78 -11.19
C GLY A 70 0.13 -4.95 -11.80
N PHE A 71 1.35 -5.27 -11.40
CA PHE A 71 2.56 -4.60 -11.90
C PHE A 71 3.20 -5.42 -13.01
N GLN A 72 3.91 -4.74 -13.90
CA GLN A 72 4.85 -5.45 -14.75
C GLN A 72 6.03 -5.89 -13.90
N GLU A 73 6.51 -7.10 -14.12
CA GLU A 73 7.57 -7.69 -13.29
C GLU A 73 8.81 -6.80 -13.25
N LYS A 74 9.15 -6.16 -14.35
CA LYS A 74 10.33 -5.28 -14.43
C LYS A 74 10.22 -4.04 -13.56
N ASP A 75 8.99 -3.62 -13.21
CA ASP A 75 8.76 -2.43 -12.41
C ASP A 75 8.86 -2.70 -10.92
N ILE A 76 8.60 -3.93 -10.48
CA ILE A 76 8.52 -4.27 -9.06
C ILE A 76 9.76 -3.87 -8.26
N PRO A 77 11.00 -4.15 -8.72
CA PRO A 77 12.20 -3.76 -7.96
C PRO A 77 12.38 -2.26 -7.80
N HIS A 78 11.68 -1.46 -8.60
CA HIS A 78 11.86 0.00 -8.65
C HIS A 78 10.68 0.78 -8.11
N LEU A 79 9.61 0.12 -7.65
CA LEU A 79 8.38 0.81 -7.26
C LEU A 79 8.58 1.86 -6.17
N PHE A 80 9.55 1.65 -5.29
CA PHE A 80 9.83 2.56 -4.18
C PHE A 80 10.98 3.52 -4.46
N ASP A 81 11.55 3.47 -5.66
CA ASP A 81 12.62 4.39 -6.05
C ASP A 81 12.01 5.77 -6.29
N ARG A 82 12.74 6.80 -5.90
CA ARG A 82 12.28 8.18 -6.11
C ARG A 82 12.24 8.48 -7.60
N PHE A 83 11.17 9.15 -8.00
CA PHE A 83 10.94 9.58 -9.39
C PHE A 83 10.75 8.45 -10.40
N TYR A 84 10.70 7.20 -9.95
CA TYR A 84 10.42 6.10 -10.86
C TYR A 84 8.95 6.11 -11.25
N GLN A 85 8.68 6.07 -12.54
CA GLN A 85 7.34 5.90 -13.07
C GLN A 85 7.34 4.63 -13.90
N GLY A 86 6.59 3.65 -13.49
CA GLY A 86 6.49 2.38 -14.18
C GLY A 86 5.77 2.50 -15.52
N SER A 87 5.74 1.40 -16.24
CA SER A 87 5.02 1.31 -17.51
C SER A 87 3.56 1.63 -17.30
N GLY A 88 3.00 2.51 -18.11
CA GLY A 88 1.60 2.91 -17.99
C GLY A 88 1.29 3.89 -16.88
N SER A 89 2.31 4.46 -16.25
CA SER A 89 2.10 5.49 -15.24
C SER A 89 1.43 6.71 -15.83
N THR A 90 0.50 7.28 -15.08
CA THR A 90 -0.14 8.52 -15.46
C THR A 90 0.68 9.72 -14.98
N ILE A 91 0.51 10.84 -15.68
CA ILE A 91 1.15 12.09 -15.32
C ILE A 91 0.55 12.57 -13.99
N GLY A 92 1.37 13.09 -13.11
CA GLY A 92 0.90 13.75 -11.90
C GLY A 92 1.40 13.17 -10.58
N ASN A 93 1.95 11.97 -10.59
CA ASN A 93 2.46 11.36 -9.36
C ASN A 93 3.97 11.51 -9.19
N ALA A 94 4.70 11.89 -10.20
CA ALA A 94 6.14 12.14 -10.16
C ALA A 94 6.99 11.06 -9.49
N GLY A 95 6.44 9.90 -9.17
CA GLY A 95 7.17 8.80 -8.54
C GLY A 95 7.61 9.05 -7.11
N LEU A 96 6.96 9.95 -6.39
CA LEU A 96 7.35 10.29 -5.01
C LEU A 96 6.49 9.62 -3.94
N GLY A 97 5.23 9.26 -4.25
CA GLY A 97 4.31 8.77 -3.25
C GLY A 97 4.75 7.47 -2.58
N LEU A 98 5.15 6.48 -3.35
CA LEU A 98 5.61 5.21 -2.81
C LEU A 98 6.97 5.33 -2.12
N ALA A 99 7.87 6.15 -2.65
CA ALA A 99 9.15 6.40 -2.01
C ALA A 99 8.95 7.04 -0.64
N LEU A 100 8.05 8.00 -0.53
CA LEU A 100 7.71 8.63 0.76
C LEU A 100 7.09 7.61 1.72
N ALA A 101 6.17 6.79 1.23
CA ALA A 101 5.56 5.74 2.06
C ALA A 101 6.62 4.81 2.64
N LYS A 102 7.56 4.36 1.83
CA LYS A 102 8.64 3.49 2.30
C LYS A 102 9.50 4.19 3.34
N THR A 103 9.86 5.45 3.11
CA THR A 103 10.65 6.21 4.07
C THR A 103 9.97 6.29 5.42
N ILE A 104 8.68 6.61 5.44
CA ILE A 104 7.91 6.70 6.68
C ILE A 104 7.87 5.36 7.41
N ILE A 105 7.60 4.29 6.67
CA ILE A 105 7.49 2.95 7.25
C ILE A 105 8.82 2.48 7.81
N VAL A 106 9.89 2.64 7.06
CA VAL A 106 11.24 2.23 7.49
C VAL A 106 11.69 3.04 8.70
N ASN A 107 11.40 4.34 8.75
CA ASN A 107 11.75 5.18 9.90
C ASN A 107 11.03 4.77 11.18
N GLN A 108 9.94 4.05 11.08
CA GLN A 108 9.22 3.50 12.23
C GLN A 108 9.55 2.03 12.49
N GLY A 109 10.63 1.52 11.87
CA GLY A 109 11.07 0.14 12.08
C GLY A 109 10.29 -0.89 11.28
N GLY A 110 9.54 -0.46 10.27
CA GLY A 110 8.76 -1.36 9.44
C GLY A 110 9.43 -1.72 8.14
N VAL A 111 8.77 -2.60 7.41
CA VAL A 111 9.19 -3.06 6.07
C VAL A 111 7.99 -2.98 5.16
N ILE A 112 8.20 -2.59 3.90
CA ILE A 112 7.15 -2.62 2.88
C ILE A 112 7.65 -3.39 1.66
N GLN A 113 6.78 -4.21 1.10
CA GLN A 113 7.04 -4.99 -0.10
C GLN A 113 5.85 -4.92 -1.03
N ALA A 114 6.11 -5.08 -2.32
CA ALA A 114 5.07 -5.14 -3.34
C ALA A 114 5.23 -6.38 -4.18
N LYS A 115 4.12 -6.96 -4.60
CA LYS A 115 4.13 -8.14 -5.47
C LYS A 115 2.82 -8.22 -6.25
N ASN A 116 2.79 -9.10 -7.24
CA ASN A 116 1.57 -9.45 -7.93
C ASN A 116 0.88 -10.60 -7.20
N ARG A 117 -0.44 -10.52 -7.11
CA ARG A 117 -1.25 -11.59 -6.52
C ARG A 117 -1.38 -12.75 -7.50
N LYS A 118 -1.39 -13.97 -6.98
CA LYS A 118 -1.63 -15.15 -7.81
C LYS A 118 -3.00 -15.11 -8.50
N SER A 119 -3.98 -14.52 -7.84
CA SER A 119 -5.35 -14.40 -8.37
C SER A 119 -5.53 -13.20 -9.29
N GLY A 120 -4.49 -12.41 -9.51
CA GLY A 120 -4.54 -11.18 -10.30
C GLY A 120 -4.57 -9.95 -9.42
N GLY A 121 -3.96 -8.86 -9.90
CA GLY A 121 -3.86 -7.61 -9.18
C GLY A 121 -2.57 -7.46 -8.39
N ALA A 122 -2.47 -6.33 -7.70
CA ALA A 122 -1.29 -5.95 -6.94
C ALA A 122 -1.51 -6.15 -5.45
N GLU A 123 -0.42 -6.39 -4.73
CA GLU A 123 -0.45 -6.49 -3.28
C GLU A 123 0.72 -5.71 -2.70
N PHE A 124 0.44 -4.89 -1.68
CA PHE A 124 1.46 -4.30 -0.83
C PHE A 124 1.37 -4.93 0.54
N GLU A 125 2.51 -5.39 1.05
CA GLU A 125 2.60 -5.94 2.40
C GLU A 125 3.48 -5.04 3.25
N ILE A 126 2.94 -4.61 4.39
CA ILE A 126 3.63 -3.73 5.32
C ILE A 126 3.69 -4.46 6.65
N CYS A 127 4.89 -4.58 7.23
CA CYS A 127 5.08 -5.22 8.53
C CYS A 127 5.72 -4.24 9.49
N PHE A 128 5.11 -4.08 10.65
CA PHE A 128 5.69 -3.35 11.77
C PHE A 128 6.01 -4.34 12.87
N TYR A 129 7.28 -4.47 13.18
CA TYR A 129 7.72 -5.41 14.21
C TYR A 129 7.49 -4.83 15.58
N ARG A 130 7.00 -5.65 16.50
CA ARG A 130 6.80 -5.22 17.87
C ARG A 130 8.16 -5.11 18.54
N GLY A 131 8.36 -4.04 19.27
CA GLY A 131 9.58 -3.88 20.00
C GLY A 131 9.78 -5.02 20.98
N THR A 132 11.01 -5.49 21.11
CA THR A 132 11.37 -6.38 22.19
C THR A 132 11.42 -5.52 23.44
N ALA A 133 10.44 -5.70 24.26
CA ALA A 133 10.44 -4.98 25.53
C ALA A 133 11.61 -5.42 26.39
#